data_dcb3ed37b896c11fbcb013e336a1242e
#
_entry.id   dcb3ed37b896c11fbcb013e336a1242e
#
_cell.length_a   1.000
_cell.length_b   1.000
_cell.length_c   1.000
_cell.angle_alpha   90.00
_cell.angle_beta   90.00
_cell.angle_gamma   90.00
#
_symmetry.space_group_name_H-M   'P 1'
#
loop_
_entity.id
_entity.type
_entity.pdbx_description
1 polymer ?
#
loop_
_entity_poly.entity_id
_entity_poly.type
_entity_poly.pdbx_seq_one_letter_code
_entity_poly.pdbx_strand_id
1 'polypeptide(L)'
;LTRGAGLLLSTPVAMKKETVSRFSVSLPPSLLRQLDEMSDEKGYDNRSLAIADMIRSHLVEHRQKFGTEDIAGTITLVYDHHKQHVQETLTDIQHDHHDVILSTVHVHLDHHNCLEVLLVRGKAAVIRKIADELITAKGVKHGKLTVTTTGKDLPS
;
A
#
# COMPACT_ATOMS: atom_id res chain seq x y z
N LEU A 1 -28.91 -21.32 55.88
CA LEU A 1 -27.66 -21.50 55.11
C LEU A 1 -27.83 -20.85 53.74
N THR A 2 -27.62 -19.53 53.66
CA THR A 2 -27.67 -18.74 52.41
C THR A 2 -26.27 -18.26 52.08
N ARG A 3 -25.72 -18.72 50.97
CA ARG A 3 -24.46 -18.26 50.41
C ARG A 3 -24.73 -17.03 49.54
N GLY A 4 -24.17 -15.89 49.94
CA GLY A 4 -24.17 -14.69 49.16
C GLY A 4 -23.22 -14.80 47.94
N ALA A 5 -23.74 -14.53 46.74
CA ALA A 5 -22.97 -14.37 45.53
C ALA A 5 -22.34 -12.98 45.53
N GLY A 6 -21.02 -12.93 45.68
CA GLY A 6 -20.23 -11.71 45.52
C GLY A 6 -20.19 -11.28 44.07
N LEU A 7 -20.77 -10.14 43.76
CA LEU A 7 -20.75 -9.47 42.49
C LEU A 7 -19.33 -8.85 42.30
N LEU A 8 -18.50 -9.46 41.47
CA LEU A 8 -17.22 -8.87 41.07
C LEU A 8 -17.50 -7.67 40.15
N LEU A 9 -17.42 -6.48 40.73
CA LEU A 9 -17.42 -5.23 39.98
C LEU A 9 -16.09 -5.14 39.20
N SER A 10 -16.15 -5.35 37.88
CA SER A 10 -15.05 -5.08 37.00
C SER A 10 -14.75 -3.58 36.95
N THR A 11 -13.60 -3.19 37.46
CA THR A 11 -13.11 -1.81 37.38
C THR A 11 -12.96 -1.43 35.90
N PRO A 12 -13.50 -0.26 35.47
CA PRO A 12 -13.32 0.18 34.10
C PRO A 12 -11.82 0.50 33.85
N VAL A 13 -11.24 -0.15 32.86
CA VAL A 13 -9.89 0.19 32.38
C VAL A 13 -9.96 1.63 31.85
N ALA A 14 -9.33 2.55 32.55
CA ALA A 14 -9.23 3.95 32.12
C ALA A 14 -8.47 3.98 30.79
N MET A 15 -9.16 4.28 29.69
CA MET A 15 -8.55 4.52 28.39
C MET A 15 -7.63 5.74 28.51
N LYS A 16 -6.32 5.50 28.46
CA LYS A 16 -5.32 6.54 28.45
C LYS A 16 -5.55 7.42 27.23
N LYS A 17 -5.92 8.68 27.43
CA LYS A 17 -6.14 9.63 26.33
C LYS A 17 -4.83 9.80 25.57
N GLU A 18 -4.81 9.38 24.33
CA GLU A 18 -3.62 9.44 23.47
C GLU A 18 -3.27 10.91 23.20
N THR A 19 -2.00 11.28 23.41
CA THR A 19 -1.54 12.66 23.18
C THR A 19 -1.30 12.86 21.67
N VAL A 20 -1.79 13.99 21.15
CA VAL A 20 -1.63 14.35 19.74
C VAL A 20 -0.23 14.90 19.49
N SER A 21 0.49 14.31 18.57
CA SER A 21 1.76 14.83 18.04
C SER A 21 1.51 15.64 16.75
N ARG A 22 2.25 16.73 16.59
CA ARG A 22 2.18 17.57 15.40
C ARG A 22 3.35 17.27 14.47
N PHE A 23 3.06 17.13 13.18
CA PHE A 23 4.07 17.06 12.13
C PHE A 23 3.66 17.96 10.95
N SER A 24 4.61 18.31 10.10
CA SER A 24 4.35 19.08 8.89
C SER A 24 4.85 18.35 7.65
N VAL A 25 4.14 18.54 6.55
CA VAL A 25 4.51 17.98 5.25
C VAL A 25 4.31 19.06 4.18
N SER A 26 5.23 19.12 3.21
CA SER A 26 5.12 19.98 2.05
C SER A 26 4.58 19.18 0.86
N LEU A 27 3.51 19.68 0.25
CA LEU A 27 2.86 19.06 -0.90
C LEU A 27 2.83 20.03 -2.08
N PRO A 28 2.87 19.51 -3.31
CA PRO A 28 2.54 20.32 -4.49
C PRO A 28 1.13 20.91 -4.36
N PRO A 29 0.89 22.17 -4.80
CA PRO A 29 -0.42 22.81 -4.67
C PRO A 29 -1.58 22.03 -5.32
N SER A 30 -1.31 21.33 -6.42
CA SER A 30 -2.30 20.48 -7.11
C SER A 30 -2.73 19.28 -6.26
N LEU A 31 -1.79 18.64 -5.56
CA LEU A 31 -2.07 17.51 -4.70
C LEU A 31 -2.83 17.95 -3.44
N LEU A 32 -2.49 19.14 -2.91
CA LEU A 32 -3.21 19.69 -1.76
C LEU A 32 -4.67 19.99 -2.11
N ARG A 33 -4.96 20.55 -3.29
CA ARG A 33 -6.35 20.75 -3.73
C ARG A 33 -7.13 19.44 -3.83
N GLN A 34 -6.53 18.41 -4.43
CA GLN A 34 -7.16 17.09 -4.52
C GLN A 34 -7.44 16.46 -3.15
N LEU A 35 -6.56 16.68 -2.18
CA LEU A 35 -6.79 16.26 -0.80
C LEU A 35 -8.01 16.99 -0.20
N ASP A 36 -8.12 18.30 -0.43
CA ASP A 36 -9.25 19.09 0.07
C ASP A 36 -10.58 18.63 -0.55
N GLU A 37 -10.63 18.51 -1.88
CA GLU A 37 -11.79 18.01 -2.62
C GLU A 37 -12.24 16.63 -2.13
N MET A 38 -11.32 15.69 -2.01
CA MET A 38 -11.62 14.35 -1.47
C MET A 38 -12.09 14.40 -0.01
N SER A 39 -11.51 15.28 0.80
CA SER A 39 -11.90 15.41 2.21
C SER A 39 -13.33 15.93 2.35
N ASP A 40 -13.70 16.91 1.53
CA ASP A 40 -15.05 17.47 1.49
C ASP A 40 -16.07 16.43 0.99
N GLU A 41 -15.76 15.71 -0.11
CA GLU A 41 -16.61 14.66 -0.65
C GLU A 41 -16.89 13.52 0.35
N LYS A 42 -15.88 13.16 1.16
CA LYS A 42 -16.01 12.13 2.19
C LYS A 42 -16.59 12.64 3.52
N GLY A 43 -16.79 13.95 3.67
CA GLY A 43 -17.35 14.56 4.85
C GLY A 43 -16.40 14.60 6.05
N TYR A 44 -15.08 14.71 5.82
CA TYR A 44 -14.14 14.92 6.92
C TYR A 44 -14.18 16.36 7.42
N ASP A 45 -14.25 16.54 8.73
CA ASP A 45 -14.29 17.87 9.36
C ASP A 45 -13.02 18.69 9.14
N ASN A 46 -11.90 18.03 8.91
CA ASN A 46 -10.61 18.69 8.65
C ASN A 46 -9.58 17.74 8.03
N ARG A 47 -8.52 18.32 7.44
CA ARG A 47 -7.41 17.59 6.82
C ARG A 47 -6.74 16.58 7.75
N SER A 48 -6.62 16.90 9.05
CA SER A 48 -5.94 16.02 9.99
C SER A 48 -6.70 14.70 10.17
N LEU A 49 -8.03 14.73 10.18
CA LEU A 49 -8.85 13.53 10.24
C LEU A 49 -8.75 12.70 8.96
N ALA A 50 -8.82 13.36 7.80
CA ALA A 50 -8.66 12.69 6.50
C ALA A 50 -7.29 12.00 6.38
N ILE A 51 -6.21 12.68 6.73
CA ILE A 51 -4.85 12.15 6.70
C ILE A 51 -4.69 11.00 7.71
N ALA A 52 -5.21 11.16 8.94
CA ALA A 52 -5.14 10.10 9.95
C ALA A 52 -5.86 8.83 9.51
N ASP A 53 -6.98 8.97 8.82
CA ASP A 53 -7.74 7.82 8.30
C ASP A 53 -7.03 7.13 7.14
N MET A 54 -6.45 7.90 6.21
CA MET A 54 -5.60 7.37 5.14
C MET A 54 -4.38 6.62 5.69
N ILE A 55 -3.72 7.19 6.71
CA ILE A 55 -2.57 6.53 7.36
C ILE A 55 -3.02 5.23 8.02
N ARG A 56 -4.15 5.21 8.74
CA ARG A 56 -4.69 3.98 9.37
C ARG A 56 -4.98 2.91 8.33
N SER A 57 -5.63 3.27 7.23
CA SER A 57 -5.95 2.34 6.14
C SER A 57 -4.68 1.72 5.56
N HIS A 58 -3.67 2.53 5.25
CA HIS A 58 -2.40 2.03 4.76
C HIS A 58 -1.61 1.20 5.77
N LEU A 59 -1.68 1.54 7.07
CA LEU A 59 -1.06 0.73 8.12
C LEU A 59 -1.75 -0.63 8.30
N VAL A 60 -3.07 -0.70 8.12
CA VAL A 60 -3.80 -1.99 8.13
C VAL A 60 -3.34 -2.86 6.97
N GLU A 61 -3.30 -2.32 5.75
CA GLU A 61 -2.78 -3.03 4.57
C GLU A 61 -1.32 -3.47 4.78
N HIS A 62 -0.49 -2.60 5.33
CA HIS A 62 0.92 -2.90 5.61
C HIS A 62 1.10 -4.01 6.65
N ARG A 63 0.24 -4.09 7.66
CA ARG A 63 0.29 -5.09 8.73
C ARG A 63 -0.26 -6.45 8.31
N GLN A 64 -0.96 -6.57 7.20
CA GLN A 64 -1.29 -7.86 6.64
C GLN A 64 0.03 -8.61 6.39
N LYS A 65 0.35 -9.51 7.32
CA LYS A 65 1.56 -10.31 7.27
C LYS A 65 1.41 -11.28 6.11
N PHE A 66 2.00 -10.92 4.99
CA PHE A 66 2.30 -11.91 3.98
C PHE A 66 3.33 -12.85 4.58
N GLY A 67 2.92 -14.07 4.86
CA GLY A 67 3.78 -15.09 5.43
C GLY A 67 4.79 -15.65 4.42
N THR A 68 5.25 -16.87 4.67
CA THR A 68 6.13 -17.61 3.76
C THR A 68 5.37 -18.28 2.61
N GLU A 69 4.09 -17.98 2.44
CA GLU A 69 3.20 -18.55 1.43
C GLU A 69 3.63 -18.16 0.01
N ASP A 70 3.40 -19.07 -0.92
CA ASP A 70 3.53 -18.76 -2.34
C ASP A 70 2.28 -18.05 -2.82
N ILE A 71 2.45 -16.87 -3.37
CA ILE A 71 1.37 -16.05 -3.91
C ILE A 71 1.61 -15.76 -5.40
N ALA A 72 0.55 -15.35 -6.07
CA ALA A 72 0.60 -14.70 -7.36
C ALA A 72 0.00 -13.30 -7.25
N GLY A 73 0.34 -12.43 -8.19
CA GLY A 73 -0.18 -11.08 -8.16
C GLY A 73 0.26 -10.26 -9.35
N THR A 74 -0.05 -8.98 -9.27
CA THR A 74 0.40 -7.98 -10.23
C THR A 74 1.03 -6.80 -9.51
N ILE A 75 2.11 -6.27 -10.08
CA ILE A 75 2.65 -4.97 -9.71
C ILE A 75 2.32 -4.03 -10.86
N THR A 76 1.53 -3.00 -10.59
CA THR A 76 1.13 -2.00 -11.58
C THR A 76 1.89 -0.72 -11.30
N LEU A 77 2.53 -0.15 -12.30
CA LEU A 77 3.32 1.07 -12.21
C LEU A 77 2.80 2.10 -13.21
N VAL A 78 2.80 3.36 -12.83
CA VAL A 78 2.62 4.50 -13.73
C VAL A 78 3.84 5.40 -13.59
N TYR A 79 4.49 5.69 -14.70
CA TYR A 79 5.69 6.52 -14.72
C TYR A 79 5.79 7.37 -15.97
N ASP A 80 6.62 8.41 -15.91
CA ASP A 80 6.92 9.28 -17.04
C ASP A 80 8.19 8.79 -17.73
N HIS A 81 8.04 8.23 -18.94
CA HIS A 81 9.17 7.67 -19.68
C HIS A 81 10.20 8.71 -20.15
N HIS A 82 9.88 10.00 -20.10
CA HIS A 82 10.85 11.07 -20.34
C HIS A 82 11.74 11.39 -19.14
N LYS A 83 11.42 10.85 -17.95
CA LYS A 83 12.30 11.00 -16.79
C LYS A 83 13.54 10.18 -16.99
N GLN A 84 14.68 10.85 -16.80
CA GLN A 84 16.00 10.23 -16.99
C GLN A 84 16.16 8.96 -16.15
N HIS A 85 16.63 7.88 -16.78
CA HIS A 85 16.95 6.59 -16.19
C HIS A 85 15.78 5.77 -15.59
N VAL A 86 14.51 6.23 -15.66
CA VAL A 86 13.42 5.47 -15.06
C VAL A 86 13.25 4.09 -15.71
N GLN A 87 13.23 4.01 -17.04
CA GLN A 87 13.07 2.73 -17.75
C GLN A 87 14.24 1.79 -17.50
N GLU A 88 15.47 2.31 -17.53
CA GLU A 88 16.69 1.56 -17.24
C GLU A 88 16.63 0.96 -15.82
N THR A 89 16.33 1.80 -14.82
CA THR A 89 16.18 1.35 -13.42
C THR A 89 15.12 0.27 -13.26
N LEU A 90 13.94 0.45 -13.86
CA LEU A 90 12.87 -0.55 -13.78
C LEU A 90 13.26 -1.86 -14.49
N THR A 91 13.96 -1.77 -15.62
CA THR A 91 14.44 -2.93 -16.34
C THR A 91 15.51 -3.70 -15.55
N ASP A 92 16.43 -3.00 -14.92
CA ASP A 92 17.48 -3.61 -14.09
C ASP A 92 16.88 -4.37 -12.91
N ILE A 93 15.94 -3.76 -12.19
CA ILE A 93 15.21 -4.43 -11.09
C ILE A 93 14.50 -5.70 -11.60
N GLN A 94 13.85 -5.64 -12.76
CA GLN A 94 13.18 -6.79 -13.35
C GLN A 94 14.16 -7.91 -13.73
N HIS A 95 15.31 -7.58 -14.25
CA HIS A 95 16.37 -8.56 -14.57
C HIS A 95 16.91 -9.24 -13.32
N ASP A 96 17.09 -8.52 -12.25
CA ASP A 96 17.58 -9.07 -10.98
C ASP A 96 16.58 -10.04 -10.32
N HIS A 97 15.30 -9.94 -10.70
CA HIS A 97 14.20 -10.74 -10.12
C HIS A 97 13.42 -11.57 -11.16
N HIS A 98 14.10 -11.99 -12.23
CA HIS A 98 13.50 -12.75 -13.34
C HIS A 98 12.88 -14.11 -12.93
N ASP A 99 13.25 -14.65 -11.78
CA ASP A 99 12.70 -15.88 -11.22
C ASP A 99 11.31 -15.67 -10.58
N VAL A 100 10.97 -14.44 -10.23
CA VAL A 100 9.70 -14.05 -9.60
C VAL A 100 8.77 -13.34 -10.58
N ILE A 101 9.34 -12.59 -11.53
CA ILE A 101 8.59 -11.82 -12.53
C ILE A 101 8.37 -12.72 -13.75
N LEU A 102 7.11 -13.12 -13.98
CA LEU A 102 6.75 -14.05 -15.05
C LEU A 102 6.59 -13.38 -16.40
N SER A 103 6.11 -12.15 -16.41
CA SER A 103 5.83 -11.40 -17.63
C SER A 103 5.61 -9.93 -17.30
N THR A 104 5.85 -9.08 -18.27
CA THR A 104 5.61 -7.64 -18.20
C THR A 104 4.81 -7.18 -19.40
N VAL A 105 3.81 -6.34 -19.15
CA VAL A 105 3.03 -5.65 -20.17
C VAL A 105 3.27 -4.15 -20.01
N HIS A 106 3.73 -3.53 -21.11
CA HIS A 106 4.01 -2.09 -21.17
C HIS A 106 3.06 -1.43 -22.16
N VAL A 107 2.41 -0.34 -21.74
CA VAL A 107 1.46 0.43 -22.54
C VAL A 107 1.73 1.93 -22.40
N HIS A 108 1.75 2.65 -23.50
CA HIS A 108 1.74 4.10 -23.48
C HIS A 108 0.32 4.58 -23.23
N LEU A 109 0.09 5.29 -22.11
CA LEU A 109 -1.21 5.89 -21.79
C LEU A 109 -1.41 7.19 -22.56
N ASP A 110 -0.36 7.98 -22.66
CA ASP A 110 -0.30 9.24 -23.38
C ASP A 110 1.16 9.56 -23.77
N HIS A 111 1.43 10.80 -24.22
CA HIS A 111 2.75 11.24 -24.64
C HIS A 111 3.81 11.17 -23.52
N HIS A 112 3.41 11.25 -22.28
CA HIS A 112 4.33 11.31 -21.14
C HIS A 112 4.26 10.07 -20.23
N ASN A 113 3.11 9.44 -20.15
CA ASN A 113 2.83 8.43 -19.17
C ASN A 113 2.79 7.02 -19.75
N CYS A 114 3.47 6.12 -19.08
CA CYS A 114 3.40 4.69 -19.33
C CYS A 114 2.73 3.98 -18.18
N LEU A 115 1.97 2.95 -18.50
CA LEU A 115 1.49 1.94 -17.58
C LEU A 115 2.29 0.67 -17.80
N GLU A 116 2.82 0.12 -16.74
CA GLU A 116 3.49 -1.17 -16.76
C GLU A 116 2.87 -2.11 -15.74
N VAL A 117 2.57 -3.32 -16.15
CA VAL A 117 1.97 -4.36 -15.31
C VAL A 117 2.88 -5.57 -15.33
N LEU A 118 3.43 -5.90 -14.18
CA LEU A 118 4.27 -7.08 -13.99
C LEU A 118 3.43 -8.19 -13.35
N LEU A 119 3.41 -9.36 -13.97
CA LEU A 119 2.85 -10.57 -13.40
C LEU A 119 3.91 -11.22 -12.52
N VAL A 120 3.59 -11.45 -11.26
CA VAL A 120 4.54 -11.98 -10.28
C VAL A 120 4.01 -13.23 -9.60
N ARG A 121 4.94 -14.15 -9.28
CA ARG A 121 4.67 -15.35 -8.50
C ARG A 121 5.89 -15.73 -7.67
N GLY A 122 5.69 -16.05 -6.41
CA GLY A 122 6.76 -16.45 -5.51
C GLY A 122 6.37 -16.26 -4.05
N LYS A 123 7.37 -16.24 -3.18
CA LYS A 123 7.15 -15.99 -1.75
C LYS A 123 6.64 -14.58 -1.51
N ALA A 124 5.60 -14.46 -0.71
CA ALA A 124 4.94 -13.18 -0.43
C ALA A 124 5.91 -12.09 0.04
N ALA A 125 6.85 -12.42 0.92
CA ALA A 125 7.85 -11.48 1.41
C ALA A 125 8.80 -10.98 0.30
N VAL A 126 9.17 -11.87 -0.65
CA VAL A 126 10.04 -11.52 -1.78
C VAL A 126 9.30 -10.60 -2.75
N ILE A 127 8.06 -10.97 -3.13
CA ILE A 127 7.22 -10.15 -4.02
C ILE A 127 7.00 -8.76 -3.46
N ARG A 128 6.74 -8.66 -2.15
CA ARG A 128 6.56 -7.36 -1.50
C ARG A 128 7.80 -6.49 -1.58
N LYS A 129 8.97 -7.07 -1.30
CA LYS A 129 10.25 -6.36 -1.42
C LYS A 129 10.46 -5.81 -2.82
N ILE A 130 10.23 -6.64 -3.84
CA ILE A 130 10.35 -6.23 -5.25
C ILE A 130 9.34 -5.13 -5.59
N ALA A 131 8.10 -5.26 -5.13
CA ALA A 131 7.08 -4.23 -5.34
C ALA A 131 7.48 -2.90 -4.70
N ASP A 132 7.95 -2.91 -3.45
CA ASP A 132 8.40 -1.71 -2.76
C ASP A 132 9.57 -1.04 -3.51
N GLU A 133 10.53 -1.83 -4.01
CA GLU A 133 11.68 -1.34 -4.78
C GLU A 133 11.25 -0.68 -6.09
N LEU A 134 10.36 -1.33 -6.86
CA LEU A 134 9.83 -0.80 -8.11
C LEU A 134 8.98 0.46 -7.90
N ILE A 135 8.08 0.45 -6.90
CA ILE A 135 7.16 1.56 -6.61
C ILE A 135 7.91 2.81 -6.13
N THR A 136 8.99 2.63 -5.39
CA THR A 136 9.80 3.74 -4.86
C THR A 136 10.89 4.21 -5.79
N ALA A 137 11.07 3.55 -6.95
CA ALA A 137 12.07 3.94 -7.93
C ALA A 137 11.85 5.38 -8.42
N LYS A 138 12.97 6.11 -8.58
CA LYS A 138 12.92 7.50 -9.01
C LYS A 138 12.29 7.63 -10.40
N GLY A 139 11.25 8.44 -10.51
CA GLY A 139 10.51 8.64 -11.75
C GLY A 139 9.18 7.90 -11.83
N VAL A 140 8.95 6.92 -10.96
CA VAL A 140 7.63 6.30 -10.77
C VAL A 140 6.71 7.28 -10.07
N LYS A 141 5.53 7.51 -10.66
CA LYS A 141 4.51 8.43 -10.16
C LYS A 141 3.54 7.74 -9.19
N HIS A 142 3.23 6.49 -9.50
CA HIS A 142 2.32 5.67 -8.71
C HIS A 142 2.60 4.20 -8.98
N GLY A 143 2.39 3.36 -7.96
CA GLY A 143 2.46 1.93 -8.10
C GLY A 143 1.59 1.21 -7.07
N LYS A 144 1.17 0.00 -7.42
CA LYS A 144 0.34 -0.83 -6.55
C LYS A 144 0.66 -2.30 -6.74
N LEU A 145 0.87 -3.01 -5.63
CA LEU A 145 0.88 -4.47 -5.60
C LEU A 145 -0.56 -4.96 -5.32
N THR A 146 -1.05 -5.82 -6.19
CA THR A 146 -2.31 -6.55 -6.00
C THR A 146 -1.99 -8.03 -5.88
N VAL A 147 -2.31 -8.62 -4.73
CA VAL A 147 -2.00 -10.01 -4.40
C VAL A 147 -3.24 -10.88 -4.59
N THR A 148 -3.03 -12.06 -5.13
CA THR A 148 -4.00 -13.16 -5.18
C THR A 148 -3.33 -14.47 -4.77
N THR A 149 -4.14 -15.51 -4.61
CA THR A 149 -3.63 -16.86 -4.33
C THR A 149 -3.14 -17.55 -5.59
N THR A 150 -2.27 -18.55 -5.44
CA THR A 150 -1.89 -19.46 -6.54
C THR A 150 -2.96 -20.48 -6.88
N GLY A 151 -4.04 -20.53 -6.12
CA GLY A 151 -5.15 -21.48 -6.31
C GLY A 151 -4.94 -22.83 -5.63
N LYS A 152 -3.75 -23.13 -5.09
CA LYS A 152 -3.44 -24.42 -4.47
C LYS A 152 -4.30 -24.75 -3.25
N ASP A 153 -4.68 -23.72 -2.50
CA ASP A 153 -5.42 -23.82 -1.24
C ASP A 153 -6.90 -23.45 -1.39
N LEU A 154 -7.37 -23.24 -2.62
CA LEU A 154 -8.78 -22.99 -2.87
C LEU A 154 -9.54 -24.33 -2.88
N PRO A 155 -10.66 -24.44 -2.14
CA PRO A 155 -11.51 -25.61 -2.23
C PRO A 155 -12.05 -25.76 -3.65
N SER A 156 -12.02 -26.98 -4.15
CA SER A 156 -12.58 -27.37 -5.47
C SER A 156 -14.10 -27.42 -5.44
#